data_0ae8b93668a8efd5dcb5344fc920e11e
#
_entry.id   0ae8b93668a8efd5dcb5344fc920e11e
#
_cell.length_a   1.000
_cell.length_b   1.000
_cell.length_c   1.000
_cell.angle_alpha   90.00
_cell.angle_beta   90.00
_cell.angle_gamma   90.00
#
_symmetry.space_group_name_H-M   'P 1'
#
loop_
_entity.id
_entity.type
_entity.pdbx_description
1 polymer ?
#
loop_
_entity_poly.entity_id
_entity_poly.type
_entity_poly.pdbx_seq_one_letter_code
_entity_poly.pdbx_strand_id
1 'polypeptide(L)'
;MTSPVPPINETGVAPPPPGWLRQRIIEGSLWLVALRWALRGLSLVRTVILARLLAPADFGLFGMAMLVIRAIEVPTSLDVDVALVRRADTDRALFDSAWTLRAVHRLAVMACLLIGAPLAGWYFNDARVIPAVRIAALSGLLWAFENIGIVTFRKELAFAKEFALSATTTLATLAVTIAGALLLHNYWALIAGFVVERVVWMAGTYAAHPYRPRPNWTAVRELWEFSQWIPVQNTGRLLRNSVDSFLVGRFFDAASWGIYSMAGSAAGLAVAEIVGPVSSALLPSYAKLAKEPERLSRGFVDSLAMLAMLVIASQVGVAAIAPTFFPVVLGPRWIPAVATAQWLALYTCINTLTGSVANVLIVQGRMRRLSGIIYLQLVVYVPILLLAVQSRDLVMMATAKLVAAILVAPSLFLALIAVSSVTMRQIATVLWRPVIASGFMAMIVEVVASRWVNPSLASLAAQVVGGIAAFTVAVTLLWIAAGRPAGAERTVRDWLRRRIPPQP
;
A
#
# COMPACT_ATOMS: atom_id res chain seq x y z
N MET A 1 40.66 -17.24 46.12
CA MET A 1 39.41 -17.28 45.32
C MET A 1 39.64 -16.39 44.10
N THR A 2 40.07 -17.01 43.02
CA THR A 2 40.36 -16.32 41.75
C THR A 2 39.10 -16.29 40.92
N SER A 3 38.59 -15.10 40.64
CA SER A 3 37.46 -14.90 39.71
C SER A 3 37.86 -15.40 38.32
N PRO A 4 36.98 -16.13 37.60
CA PRO A 4 37.30 -16.59 36.26
C PRO A 4 37.34 -15.39 35.30
N VAL A 5 38.43 -15.26 34.57
CA VAL A 5 38.61 -14.31 33.50
C VAL A 5 37.61 -14.68 32.37
N PRO A 6 36.78 -13.74 31.87
CA PRO A 6 35.87 -14.04 30.78
C PRO A 6 36.64 -14.36 29.49
N PRO A 7 36.14 -15.27 28.63
CA PRO A 7 36.81 -15.66 27.41
C PRO A 7 36.95 -14.45 26.47
N ILE A 8 38.17 -14.16 26.06
CA ILE A 8 38.51 -13.14 25.06
C ILE A 8 38.29 -13.76 23.68
N ASN A 9 37.40 -13.20 22.87
CA ASN A 9 37.32 -13.58 21.47
C ASN A 9 38.60 -13.16 20.75
N GLU A 10 38.98 -13.88 19.71
CA GLU A 10 40.24 -13.70 18.94
C GLU A 10 40.47 -12.28 18.39
N THR A 11 39.53 -11.37 18.52
CA THR A 11 39.63 -9.94 18.09
C THR A 11 39.92 -8.98 19.25
N GLY A 12 40.16 -9.43 20.47
CA GLY A 12 40.52 -8.58 21.62
C GLY A 12 39.45 -7.60 22.10
N VAL A 13 38.24 -7.71 21.64
CA VAL A 13 37.12 -6.84 22.02
C VAL A 13 36.29 -7.51 23.11
N ALA A 14 36.12 -6.83 24.25
CA ALA A 14 35.26 -7.32 25.33
C ALA A 14 33.82 -7.58 24.84
N PRO A 15 33.20 -8.70 25.26
CA PRO A 15 31.82 -8.98 24.87
C PRO A 15 30.90 -7.84 25.35
N PRO A 16 30.02 -7.35 24.48
CA PRO A 16 29.14 -6.23 24.82
C PRO A 16 28.19 -6.62 26.00
N PRO A 17 27.77 -5.65 26.83
CA PRO A 17 26.95 -5.91 27.99
C PRO A 17 25.61 -6.56 27.63
N PRO A 18 25.05 -7.44 28.49
CA PRO A 18 23.75 -8.08 28.23
C PRO A 18 22.67 -7.03 27.99
N GLY A 19 21.99 -7.12 26.84
CA GLY A 19 20.92 -6.18 26.46
C GLY A 19 21.31 -5.07 25.47
N TRP A 20 22.59 -4.85 25.19
CA TRP A 20 23.04 -3.83 24.21
C TRP A 20 22.45 -4.05 22.81
N LEU A 21 22.33 -5.32 22.38
CA LEU A 21 21.74 -5.67 21.09
C LEU A 21 20.25 -5.28 21.03
N ARG A 22 19.52 -5.54 22.14
CA ARG A 22 18.11 -5.18 22.27
C ARG A 22 17.93 -3.67 22.26
N GLN A 23 18.76 -2.94 22.98
CA GLN A 23 18.69 -1.47 23.01
C GLN A 23 19.04 -0.85 21.66
N ARG A 24 20.09 -1.30 20.99
CA ARG A 24 20.47 -0.85 19.63
C ARG A 24 19.40 -1.18 18.58
N ILE A 25 18.75 -2.36 18.69
CA ILE A 25 17.66 -2.74 17.80
C ILE A 25 16.46 -1.81 18.04
N ILE A 26 16.12 -1.51 19.29
CA ILE A 26 14.99 -0.63 19.63
C ILE A 26 15.26 0.80 19.19
N GLU A 27 16.40 1.37 19.52
CA GLU A 27 16.79 2.74 19.15
C GLU A 27 16.92 2.89 17.62
N GLY A 28 17.58 1.92 16.97
CA GLY A 28 17.71 1.90 15.51
C GLY A 28 16.36 1.74 14.79
N SER A 29 15.47 0.91 15.32
CA SER A 29 14.14 0.73 14.71
C SER A 29 13.23 1.95 14.90
N LEU A 30 13.26 2.62 16.05
CA LEU A 30 12.51 3.87 16.27
C LEU A 30 12.99 4.99 15.35
N TRP A 31 14.31 5.14 15.20
CA TRP A 31 14.90 6.11 14.29
C TRP A 31 14.50 5.83 12.84
N LEU A 32 14.57 4.58 12.37
CA LEU A 32 14.16 4.18 11.03
C LEU A 32 12.66 4.40 10.78
N VAL A 33 11.83 4.17 11.79
CA VAL A 33 10.39 4.46 11.71
C VAL A 33 10.15 5.97 11.58
N ALA A 34 10.76 6.79 12.44
CA ALA A 34 10.64 8.25 12.38
C ALA A 34 11.08 8.80 11.02
N LEU A 35 12.17 8.28 10.50
CA LEU A 35 12.75 8.66 9.22
C LEU A 35 11.85 8.23 8.04
N ARG A 36 11.24 7.05 8.10
CA ARG A 36 10.23 6.59 7.12
C ARG A 36 9.02 7.53 7.09
N TRP A 37 8.52 7.92 8.27
CA TRP A 37 7.43 8.88 8.37
C TRP A 37 7.80 10.26 7.85
N ALA A 38 9.03 10.72 8.07
CA ALA A 38 9.53 11.96 7.50
C ALA A 38 9.54 11.93 5.96
N LEU A 39 10.07 10.87 5.34
CA LEU A 39 10.03 10.70 3.88
C LEU A 39 8.61 10.60 3.35
N ARG A 40 7.72 9.97 4.08
CA ARG A 40 6.33 9.89 3.70
C ARG A 40 5.65 11.24 3.75
N GLY A 41 5.88 12.00 4.82
CA GLY A 41 5.42 13.39 4.93
C GLY A 41 5.91 14.26 3.77
N LEU A 42 7.17 14.12 3.40
CA LEU A 42 7.76 14.81 2.25
C LEU A 42 7.09 14.44 0.92
N SER A 43 6.77 13.15 0.73
CA SER A 43 6.03 12.69 -0.45
C SER A 43 4.59 13.24 -0.51
N LEU A 44 3.94 13.39 0.64
CA LEU A 44 2.61 14.04 0.74
C LEU A 44 2.70 15.53 0.41
N VAL A 45 3.67 16.25 0.97
CA VAL A 45 3.93 17.66 0.66
C VAL A 45 4.16 17.83 -0.84
N ARG A 46 4.97 16.96 -1.47
CA ARG A 46 5.16 16.95 -2.93
C ARG A 46 3.82 16.84 -3.66
N THR A 47 2.98 15.87 -3.26
CA THR A 47 1.67 15.65 -3.91
C THR A 47 0.77 16.87 -3.79
N VAL A 48 0.75 17.53 -2.63
CA VAL A 48 -0.02 18.76 -2.41
C VAL A 48 0.48 19.90 -3.28
N ILE A 49 1.79 20.12 -3.34
CA ILE A 49 2.40 21.17 -4.18
C ILE A 49 2.06 20.92 -5.65
N LEU A 50 2.24 19.69 -6.12
CA LEU A 50 1.94 19.33 -7.52
C LEU A 50 0.46 19.45 -7.84
N ALA A 51 -0.44 19.06 -6.93
CA ALA A 51 -1.89 19.19 -7.12
C ALA A 51 -2.34 20.66 -7.25
N ARG A 52 -1.60 21.58 -6.65
CA ARG A 52 -1.86 23.03 -6.78
C ARG A 52 -1.27 23.64 -8.05
N LEU A 53 -0.15 23.11 -8.53
CA LEU A 53 0.55 23.63 -9.73
C LEU A 53 -0.02 23.06 -11.03
N LEU A 54 -0.34 21.77 -11.05
CA LEU A 54 -0.73 21.04 -12.24
C LEU A 54 -2.26 20.86 -12.33
N ALA A 55 -2.77 20.67 -13.54
CA ALA A 55 -4.17 20.38 -13.76
C ALA A 55 -4.51 18.89 -13.54
N PRO A 56 -5.77 18.54 -13.23
CA PRO A 56 -6.20 17.14 -13.14
C PRO A 56 -5.85 16.31 -14.38
N ALA A 57 -5.90 16.89 -15.58
CA ALA A 57 -5.53 16.22 -16.82
C ALA A 57 -4.06 15.80 -16.88
N ASP A 58 -3.14 16.55 -16.24
CA ASP A 58 -1.72 16.20 -16.16
C ASP A 58 -1.51 14.94 -15.31
N PHE A 59 -2.20 14.87 -14.17
CA PHE A 59 -2.24 13.67 -13.34
C PHE A 59 -2.88 12.50 -14.07
N GLY A 60 -3.89 12.79 -14.91
CA GLY A 60 -4.56 11.80 -15.73
C GLY A 60 -3.62 11.16 -16.74
N LEU A 61 -2.94 11.95 -17.54
CA LEU A 61 -1.99 11.48 -18.56
C LEU A 61 -0.83 10.68 -17.93
N PHE A 62 -0.25 11.21 -16.86
CA PHE A 62 0.77 10.47 -16.10
C PHE A 62 0.23 9.15 -15.57
N GLY A 63 -0.94 9.16 -14.97
CA GLY A 63 -1.53 7.96 -14.39
C GLY A 63 -1.93 6.91 -15.42
N MET A 64 -2.45 7.30 -16.58
CA MET A 64 -2.71 6.41 -17.73
C MET A 64 -1.42 5.74 -18.20
N ALA A 65 -0.32 6.51 -18.35
CA ALA A 65 0.97 5.95 -18.71
C ALA A 65 1.46 4.95 -17.65
N MET A 66 1.35 5.28 -16.36
CA MET A 66 1.71 4.36 -15.26
C MET A 66 0.81 3.11 -15.21
N LEU A 67 -0.46 3.23 -15.57
CA LEU A 67 -1.38 2.09 -15.64
C LEU A 67 -0.94 1.09 -16.73
N VAL A 68 -0.53 1.57 -17.91
CA VAL A 68 0.02 0.73 -19.00
C VAL A 68 1.29 0.01 -18.55
N ILE A 69 2.20 0.72 -17.91
CA ILE A 69 3.44 0.13 -17.40
C ILE A 69 3.13 -0.97 -16.39
N ARG A 70 2.25 -0.70 -15.41
CA ARG A 70 1.83 -1.70 -14.42
C ARG A 70 1.09 -2.87 -15.05
N ALA A 71 0.32 -2.66 -16.11
CA ALA A 71 -0.41 -3.71 -16.83
C ALA A 71 0.52 -4.78 -17.43
N ILE A 72 1.76 -4.43 -17.76
CA ILE A 72 2.75 -5.36 -18.27
C ILE A 72 3.72 -5.79 -17.18
N GLU A 73 4.23 -4.88 -16.36
CA GLU A 73 5.21 -5.18 -15.31
C GLU A 73 4.67 -6.13 -14.24
N VAL A 74 3.45 -5.90 -13.74
CA VAL A 74 2.91 -6.67 -12.61
C VAL A 74 2.61 -8.12 -12.99
N PRO A 75 1.94 -8.43 -14.13
CA PRO A 75 1.70 -9.79 -14.56
C PRO A 75 2.98 -10.57 -14.93
N THR A 76 4.04 -9.87 -15.29
CA THR A 76 5.29 -10.50 -15.71
C THR A 76 6.35 -10.52 -14.61
N SER A 77 6.09 -9.92 -13.43
CA SER A 77 7.09 -9.83 -12.35
C SER A 77 7.51 -11.22 -11.84
N LEU A 78 8.81 -11.43 -11.71
CA LEU A 78 9.40 -12.69 -11.28
C LEU A 78 9.80 -12.71 -9.79
N ASP A 79 9.76 -11.55 -9.12
CA ASP A 79 10.13 -11.34 -7.71
C ASP A 79 11.42 -12.11 -7.28
N VAL A 80 12.45 -12.08 -8.17
CA VAL A 80 13.72 -12.79 -7.99
C VAL A 80 14.41 -12.41 -6.69
N ASP A 81 14.22 -11.16 -6.23
CA ASP A 81 14.78 -10.66 -4.96
C ASP A 81 14.26 -11.47 -3.76
N VAL A 82 13.00 -11.91 -3.79
CA VAL A 82 12.41 -12.75 -2.73
C VAL A 82 13.08 -14.14 -2.72
N ALA A 83 13.38 -14.69 -3.90
CA ALA A 83 14.09 -15.95 -4.00
C ALA A 83 15.48 -15.87 -3.39
N LEU A 84 16.21 -14.77 -3.64
CA LEU A 84 17.55 -14.53 -3.08
C LEU A 84 17.53 -14.33 -1.56
N VAL A 85 16.57 -13.61 -1.01
CA VAL A 85 16.47 -13.37 0.45
C VAL A 85 16.20 -14.67 1.22
N ARG A 86 15.43 -15.60 0.65
CA ARG A 86 15.07 -16.86 1.30
C ARG A 86 16.21 -17.87 1.38
N ARG A 87 17.23 -17.74 0.54
CA ARG A 87 18.40 -18.62 0.53
C ARG A 87 19.48 -18.13 1.49
N ALA A 88 20.04 -19.06 2.26
CA ALA A 88 21.17 -18.78 3.12
C ALA A 88 22.45 -18.54 2.31
N ASP A 89 22.60 -19.24 1.18
CA ASP A 89 23.77 -19.15 0.32
C ASP A 89 23.91 -17.78 -0.34
N THR A 90 25.16 -17.27 -0.33
CA THR A 90 25.56 -16.03 -0.98
C THR A 90 26.44 -16.32 -2.21
N ASP A 91 26.16 -17.41 -2.91
CA ASP A 91 26.90 -17.77 -4.11
C ASP A 91 26.80 -16.67 -5.18
N ARG A 92 27.98 -16.20 -5.62
CA ARG A 92 28.08 -15.16 -6.64
C ARG A 92 27.39 -15.55 -7.94
N ALA A 93 27.48 -16.81 -8.34
CA ALA A 93 26.87 -17.31 -9.57
C ALA A 93 25.34 -17.19 -9.53
N LEU A 94 24.72 -17.41 -8.35
CA LEU A 94 23.29 -17.23 -8.14
C LEU A 94 22.87 -15.75 -8.25
N PHE A 95 23.62 -14.82 -7.66
CA PHE A 95 23.35 -13.38 -7.76
C PHE A 95 23.53 -12.88 -9.21
N ASP A 96 24.57 -13.32 -9.91
CA ASP A 96 24.83 -12.99 -11.31
C ASP A 96 23.71 -13.52 -12.21
N SER A 97 23.23 -14.76 -11.97
CA SER A 97 22.10 -15.36 -12.70
C SER A 97 20.78 -14.64 -12.42
N ALA A 98 20.54 -14.27 -11.18
CA ALA A 98 19.36 -13.50 -10.77
C ALA A 98 19.32 -12.11 -11.42
N TRP A 99 20.46 -11.42 -11.47
CA TRP A 99 20.59 -10.16 -12.17
C TRP A 99 20.37 -10.32 -13.67
N THR A 100 20.96 -11.35 -14.29
CA THR A 100 20.80 -11.62 -15.73
C THR A 100 19.33 -11.86 -16.07
N LEU A 101 18.65 -12.72 -15.32
CA LEU A 101 17.22 -13.01 -15.52
C LEU A 101 16.37 -11.73 -15.38
N ARG A 102 16.64 -10.92 -14.34
CA ARG A 102 15.95 -9.65 -14.10
C ARG A 102 16.21 -8.65 -15.23
N ALA A 103 17.46 -8.51 -15.68
CA ALA A 103 17.84 -7.60 -16.75
C ALA A 103 17.14 -7.97 -18.07
N VAL A 104 17.19 -9.25 -18.48
CA VAL A 104 16.51 -9.72 -19.69
C VAL A 104 15.02 -9.51 -19.62
N HIS A 105 14.39 -9.86 -18.49
CA HIS A 105 12.96 -9.64 -18.28
C HIS A 105 12.60 -8.13 -18.39
N ARG A 106 13.35 -7.22 -17.74
CA ARG A 106 13.09 -5.77 -17.78
C ARG A 106 13.29 -5.19 -19.18
N LEU A 107 14.29 -5.66 -19.92
CA LEU A 107 14.51 -5.27 -21.31
C LEU A 107 13.37 -5.75 -22.22
N ALA A 108 12.88 -6.96 -22.01
CA ALA A 108 11.71 -7.48 -22.73
C ALA A 108 10.46 -6.67 -22.45
N VAL A 109 10.20 -6.33 -21.18
CA VAL A 109 9.08 -5.45 -20.78
C VAL A 109 9.22 -4.06 -21.41
N MET A 110 10.41 -3.47 -21.39
CA MET A 110 10.68 -2.19 -22.04
C MET A 110 10.40 -2.24 -23.54
N ALA A 111 10.90 -3.25 -24.24
CA ALA A 111 10.63 -3.44 -25.67
C ALA A 111 9.15 -3.60 -25.96
N CYS A 112 8.43 -4.41 -25.17
CA CYS A 112 6.99 -4.59 -25.27
C CYS A 112 6.22 -3.27 -25.08
N LEU A 113 6.62 -2.44 -24.09
CA LEU A 113 6.02 -1.13 -23.84
C LEU A 113 6.31 -0.13 -24.97
N LEU A 114 7.53 -0.11 -25.53
CA LEU A 114 7.88 0.78 -26.64
C LEU A 114 7.10 0.45 -27.90
N ILE A 115 6.97 -0.84 -28.22
CA ILE A 115 6.22 -1.33 -29.37
C ILE A 115 4.71 -1.16 -29.13
N GLY A 116 4.24 -1.44 -27.92
CA GLY A 116 2.83 -1.35 -27.52
C GLY A 116 2.33 0.06 -27.22
N ALA A 117 3.19 1.09 -27.16
CA ALA A 117 2.78 2.45 -26.83
C ALA A 117 1.68 3.02 -27.77
N PRO A 118 1.67 2.79 -29.10
CA PRO A 118 0.57 3.22 -29.96
C PRO A 118 -0.78 2.59 -29.58
N LEU A 119 -0.77 1.32 -29.13
CA LEU A 119 -1.97 0.63 -28.63
C LEU A 119 -2.53 1.32 -27.39
N ALA A 120 -1.67 1.83 -26.49
CA ALA A 120 -2.09 2.61 -25.35
C ALA A 120 -2.77 3.92 -25.77
N GLY A 121 -2.22 4.64 -26.74
CA GLY A 121 -2.86 5.85 -27.30
C GLY A 121 -4.23 5.57 -27.92
N TRP A 122 -4.36 4.47 -28.66
CA TRP A 122 -5.64 4.00 -29.19
C TRP A 122 -6.61 3.61 -28.08
N TYR A 123 -6.15 2.87 -27.07
CA TYR A 123 -6.98 2.40 -25.97
C TYR A 123 -7.56 3.56 -25.16
N PHE A 124 -6.75 4.54 -24.78
CA PHE A 124 -7.17 5.70 -23.99
C PHE A 124 -7.77 6.83 -24.83
N ASN A 125 -7.78 6.68 -26.16
CA ASN A 125 -8.23 7.71 -27.09
C ASN A 125 -7.52 9.06 -26.89
N ASP A 126 -6.23 9.01 -26.50
CA ASP A 126 -5.39 10.18 -26.27
C ASP A 126 -3.95 9.92 -26.74
N ALA A 127 -3.55 10.58 -27.85
CA ALA A 127 -2.24 10.41 -28.45
C ALA A 127 -1.09 10.87 -27.53
N ARG A 128 -1.35 11.76 -26.56
CA ARG A 128 -0.37 12.27 -25.61
C ARG A 128 0.15 11.17 -24.67
N VAL A 129 -0.58 10.08 -24.50
CA VAL A 129 -0.17 8.92 -23.71
C VAL A 129 1.01 8.20 -24.38
N ILE A 130 1.12 8.20 -25.71
CA ILE A 130 2.17 7.49 -26.45
C ILE A 130 3.58 7.93 -26.04
N PRO A 131 3.95 9.23 -26.17
CA PRO A 131 5.27 9.68 -25.74
C PRO A 131 5.51 9.52 -24.24
N ALA A 132 4.47 9.69 -23.41
CA ALA A 132 4.56 9.47 -21.98
C ALA A 132 4.95 8.01 -21.64
N VAL A 133 4.28 7.03 -22.25
CA VAL A 133 4.59 5.60 -22.11
C VAL A 133 5.99 5.29 -22.63
N ARG A 134 6.39 5.82 -23.80
CA ARG A 134 7.70 5.56 -24.39
C ARG A 134 8.84 6.05 -23.48
N ILE A 135 8.78 7.29 -22.98
CA ILE A 135 9.82 7.84 -22.10
C ILE A 135 9.85 7.12 -20.76
N ALA A 136 8.68 6.84 -20.19
CA ALA A 136 8.61 6.08 -18.95
C ALA A 136 9.11 4.63 -19.15
N ALA A 137 8.86 3.99 -20.30
CA ALA A 137 9.37 2.67 -20.63
C ALA A 137 10.90 2.66 -20.79
N LEU A 138 11.50 3.70 -21.38
CA LEU A 138 12.96 3.84 -21.49
C LEU A 138 13.64 3.88 -20.11
N SER A 139 12.96 4.38 -19.08
CA SER A 139 13.47 4.29 -17.71
C SER A 139 13.59 2.85 -17.18
N GLY A 140 12.89 1.89 -17.81
CA GLY A 140 13.04 0.47 -17.55
C GLY A 140 14.46 -0.06 -17.84
N LEU A 141 15.20 0.58 -18.77
CA LEU A 141 16.61 0.30 -19.01
C LEU A 141 17.45 0.52 -17.75
N LEU A 142 17.23 1.63 -17.06
CA LEU A 142 17.94 1.94 -15.82
C LEU A 142 17.64 0.89 -14.73
N TRP A 143 16.40 0.43 -14.68
CA TRP A 143 16.00 -0.59 -13.72
C TRP A 143 16.51 -1.99 -14.08
N ALA A 144 16.70 -2.28 -15.37
CA ALA A 144 17.30 -3.53 -15.82
C ALA A 144 18.75 -3.69 -15.31
N PHE A 145 19.49 -2.59 -15.25
CA PHE A 145 20.87 -2.57 -14.81
C PHE A 145 21.08 -2.20 -13.34
N GLU A 146 20.05 -2.19 -12.53
CA GLU A 146 20.16 -1.98 -11.09
C GLU A 146 21.07 -3.03 -10.44
N ASN A 147 21.89 -2.61 -9.46
CA ASN A 147 22.80 -3.50 -8.75
C ASN A 147 22.02 -4.40 -7.77
N ILE A 148 21.95 -5.69 -8.08
CA ILE A 148 21.24 -6.68 -7.26
C ILE A 148 21.90 -6.90 -5.89
N GLY A 149 23.13 -6.45 -5.70
CA GLY A 149 23.84 -6.54 -4.42
C GLY A 149 23.12 -5.86 -3.26
N ILE A 150 22.23 -4.88 -3.52
CA ILE A 150 21.43 -4.23 -2.46
C ILE A 150 20.51 -5.21 -1.70
N VAL A 151 20.21 -6.38 -2.26
CA VAL A 151 19.43 -7.43 -1.58
C VAL A 151 20.14 -7.89 -0.30
N THR A 152 21.47 -7.81 -0.24
CA THR A 152 22.26 -8.14 0.95
C THR A 152 21.95 -7.21 2.13
N PHE A 153 21.57 -5.93 1.88
CA PHE A 153 21.20 -5.01 2.95
C PHE A 153 20.03 -5.55 3.80
N ARG A 154 19.10 -6.25 3.16
CA ARG A 154 17.98 -6.92 3.87
C ARG A 154 18.42 -8.18 4.58
N LYS A 155 19.35 -8.96 3.98
CA LYS A 155 19.95 -10.14 4.63
C LYS A 155 20.76 -9.77 5.87
N GLU A 156 21.55 -8.70 5.79
CA GLU A 156 22.46 -8.23 6.84
C GLU A 156 21.77 -7.27 7.83
N LEU A 157 20.45 -7.00 7.65
CA LEU A 157 19.69 -6.03 8.44
C LEU A 157 20.30 -4.62 8.43
N ALA A 158 21.03 -4.28 7.36
CA ALA A 158 21.68 -2.97 7.16
C ALA A 158 20.68 -1.90 6.66
N PHE A 159 19.55 -1.77 7.34
CA PHE A 159 18.43 -0.90 6.95
C PHE A 159 18.80 0.57 6.79
N ALA A 160 19.84 1.05 7.50
CA ALA A 160 20.32 2.43 7.39
C ALA A 160 20.82 2.77 5.97
N LYS A 161 21.49 1.83 5.29
CA LYS A 161 21.96 2.02 3.91
C LYS A 161 20.80 2.05 2.91
N GLU A 162 19.84 1.13 3.04
CA GLU A 162 18.62 1.10 2.22
C GLU A 162 17.80 2.38 2.42
N PHE A 163 17.75 2.85 3.66
CA PHE A 163 17.08 4.11 3.97
C PHE A 163 17.77 5.33 3.34
N ALA A 164 19.09 5.47 3.48
CA ALA A 164 19.85 6.58 2.90
C ALA A 164 19.67 6.65 1.38
N LEU A 165 19.65 5.49 0.71
CA LEU A 165 19.38 5.38 -0.72
C LEU A 165 17.94 5.85 -1.04
N SER A 166 16.95 5.40 -0.28
CA SER A 166 15.55 5.81 -0.45
C SER A 166 15.35 7.30 -0.19
N ALA A 167 16.04 7.86 0.81
CA ALA A 167 15.98 9.29 1.14
C ALA A 167 16.55 10.17 0.03
N THR A 168 17.74 9.84 -0.46
CA THR A 168 18.40 10.56 -1.57
C THR A 168 17.53 10.52 -2.82
N THR A 169 16.97 9.36 -3.16
CA THR A 169 16.08 9.21 -4.30
C THR A 169 14.81 10.04 -4.13
N THR A 170 14.18 10.01 -2.96
CA THR A 170 12.96 10.79 -2.68
C THR A 170 13.23 12.30 -2.77
N LEU A 171 14.35 12.77 -2.22
CA LEU A 171 14.72 14.20 -2.25
C LEU A 171 15.02 14.67 -3.68
N ALA A 172 15.78 13.89 -4.45
CA ALA A 172 16.08 14.21 -5.85
C ALA A 172 14.80 14.23 -6.70
N THR A 173 13.93 13.23 -6.54
CA THR A 173 12.64 13.17 -7.22
C THR A 173 11.75 14.35 -6.86
N LEU A 174 11.68 14.72 -5.59
CA LEU A 174 10.95 15.89 -5.11
C LEU A 174 11.44 17.16 -5.80
N ALA A 175 12.75 17.40 -5.74
CA ALA A 175 13.37 18.61 -6.31
C ALA A 175 13.08 18.73 -7.81
N VAL A 176 13.33 17.66 -8.58
CA VAL A 176 13.13 17.67 -10.04
C VAL A 176 11.66 17.77 -10.41
N THR A 177 10.77 17.08 -9.70
CA THR A 177 9.34 17.12 -10.01
C THR A 177 8.75 18.50 -9.73
N ILE A 178 9.13 19.14 -8.61
CA ILE A 178 8.66 20.50 -8.28
C ILE A 178 9.26 21.53 -9.25
N ALA A 179 10.58 21.49 -9.50
CA ALA A 179 11.21 22.38 -10.47
C ALA A 179 10.60 22.20 -11.87
N GLY A 180 10.39 20.95 -12.30
CA GLY A 180 9.71 20.66 -13.56
C GLY A 180 8.29 21.18 -13.61
N ALA A 181 7.52 21.08 -12.52
CA ALA A 181 6.16 21.60 -12.45
C ALA A 181 6.12 23.13 -12.51
N LEU A 182 7.08 23.82 -11.91
CA LEU A 182 7.21 25.28 -11.97
C LEU A 182 7.65 25.79 -13.35
N LEU A 183 8.47 25.01 -14.10
CA LEU A 183 8.99 25.41 -15.39
C LEU A 183 8.09 24.99 -16.55
N LEU A 184 7.58 23.76 -16.53
CA LEU A 184 6.86 23.16 -17.65
C LEU A 184 5.33 23.30 -17.53
N HIS A 185 4.78 23.38 -16.30
CA HIS A 185 3.35 23.48 -16.01
C HIS A 185 2.49 22.40 -16.68
N ASN A 186 3.05 21.19 -16.88
CA ASN A 186 2.38 20.07 -17.52
C ASN A 186 2.86 18.71 -17.00
N TYR A 187 2.23 17.61 -17.48
CA TYR A 187 2.49 16.23 -17.06
C TYR A 187 3.94 15.76 -17.25
N TRP A 188 4.75 16.42 -18.08
CA TRP A 188 6.16 16.10 -18.28
C TRP A 188 6.98 16.26 -16.98
N ALA A 189 6.57 17.14 -16.09
CA ALA A 189 7.18 17.27 -14.77
C ALA A 189 7.08 15.97 -13.95
N LEU A 190 5.92 15.29 -14.03
CA LEU A 190 5.70 14.00 -13.34
C LEU A 190 6.52 12.88 -13.99
N ILE A 191 6.60 12.86 -15.33
CA ILE A 191 7.43 11.91 -16.08
C ILE A 191 8.91 12.13 -15.77
N ALA A 192 9.40 13.37 -15.77
CA ALA A 192 10.78 13.71 -15.42
C ALA A 192 11.12 13.24 -13.99
N GLY A 193 10.24 13.48 -13.02
CA GLY A 193 10.39 12.97 -11.68
C GLY A 193 10.51 11.45 -11.63
N PHE A 194 9.67 10.74 -12.37
CA PHE A 194 9.70 9.28 -12.47
C PHE A 194 11.03 8.76 -13.08
N VAL A 195 11.52 9.41 -14.13
CA VAL A 195 12.81 9.04 -14.75
C VAL A 195 13.96 9.31 -13.79
N VAL A 196 13.99 10.48 -13.15
CA VAL A 196 15.05 10.83 -12.16
C VAL A 196 15.06 9.88 -10.98
N GLU A 197 13.89 9.45 -10.50
CA GLU A 197 13.80 8.41 -9.47
C GLU A 197 14.57 7.16 -9.88
N ARG A 198 14.43 6.70 -11.13
CA ARG A 198 15.14 5.52 -11.65
C ARG A 198 16.65 5.76 -11.82
N VAL A 199 17.04 6.93 -12.31
CA VAL A 199 18.46 7.30 -12.48
C VAL A 199 19.17 7.33 -11.12
N VAL A 200 18.60 8.05 -10.16
CA VAL A 200 19.21 8.24 -8.83
C VAL A 200 19.23 6.92 -8.06
N TRP A 201 18.15 6.13 -8.15
CA TRP A 201 18.12 4.80 -7.56
C TRP A 201 19.19 3.90 -8.13
N MET A 202 19.28 3.76 -9.47
CA MET A 202 20.30 2.94 -10.11
C MET A 202 21.71 3.39 -9.74
N ALA A 203 22.02 4.67 -9.88
CA ALA A 203 23.35 5.21 -9.52
C ALA A 203 23.67 4.98 -8.04
N GLY A 204 22.68 5.21 -7.17
CA GLY A 204 22.80 5.00 -5.74
C GLY A 204 23.04 3.54 -5.36
N THR A 205 22.44 2.57 -6.07
CA THR A 205 22.70 1.14 -5.80
C THR A 205 24.15 0.75 -6.08
N TYR A 206 24.76 1.32 -7.13
CA TYR A 206 26.18 1.12 -7.45
C TYR A 206 27.13 1.86 -6.51
N ALA A 207 26.73 3.03 -6.01
CA ALA A 207 27.51 3.77 -5.01
C ALA A 207 27.45 3.10 -3.62
N ALA A 208 26.28 2.55 -3.25
CA ALA A 208 26.07 1.97 -1.93
C ALA A 208 26.63 0.55 -1.78
N HIS A 209 26.80 -0.19 -2.89
CA HIS A 209 27.24 -1.59 -2.83
C HIS A 209 28.39 -1.89 -3.82
N PRO A 210 29.51 -2.54 -3.39
CA PRO A 210 30.67 -2.81 -4.23
C PRO A 210 30.45 -3.93 -5.24
N TYR A 211 29.39 -4.70 -5.12
CA TYR A 211 29.07 -5.78 -6.04
C TYR A 211 28.92 -5.25 -7.48
N ARG A 212 29.49 -5.98 -8.43
CA ARG A 212 29.36 -5.68 -9.87
C ARG A 212 28.84 -6.93 -10.56
N PRO A 213 27.56 -6.93 -10.98
CA PRO A 213 26.94 -8.10 -11.61
C PRO A 213 27.61 -8.41 -12.94
N ARG A 214 27.65 -9.71 -13.27
CA ARG A 214 28.12 -10.23 -14.54
C ARG A 214 27.05 -11.11 -15.16
N PRO A 215 26.85 -11.10 -16.49
CA PRO A 215 25.93 -12.02 -17.14
C PRO A 215 26.28 -13.47 -16.80
N ASN A 216 25.31 -14.22 -16.25
CA ASN A 216 25.45 -15.62 -15.91
C ASN A 216 24.11 -16.35 -16.08
N TRP A 217 24.11 -17.53 -16.69
CA TRP A 217 22.92 -18.31 -17.00
C TRP A 217 22.81 -19.59 -16.18
N THR A 218 23.78 -19.91 -15.34
CA THR A 218 23.89 -21.24 -14.69
C THR A 218 22.72 -21.56 -13.78
N ALA A 219 22.20 -20.61 -13.01
CA ALA A 219 21.11 -20.80 -12.06
C ALA A 219 19.76 -20.25 -12.55
N VAL A 220 19.67 -19.74 -13.80
CA VAL A 220 18.44 -19.10 -14.33
C VAL A 220 17.26 -20.07 -14.34
N ARG A 221 17.47 -21.33 -14.71
CA ARG A 221 16.40 -22.35 -14.74
C ARG A 221 15.80 -22.57 -13.36
N GLU A 222 16.62 -22.65 -12.34
CA GLU A 222 16.18 -22.86 -10.96
C GLU A 222 15.38 -21.66 -10.42
N LEU A 223 15.84 -20.43 -10.72
CA LEU A 223 15.13 -19.20 -10.37
C LEU A 223 13.80 -19.09 -11.09
N TRP A 224 13.73 -19.51 -12.36
CA TRP A 224 12.51 -19.53 -13.15
C TRP A 224 11.48 -20.52 -12.59
N GLU A 225 11.90 -21.74 -12.27
CA GLU A 225 11.01 -22.78 -11.69
C GLU A 225 10.36 -22.30 -10.39
N PHE A 226 11.06 -21.51 -9.59
CA PHE A 226 10.51 -20.87 -8.39
C PHE A 226 9.53 -19.74 -8.71
N SER A 227 9.87 -18.91 -9.69
CA SER A 227 9.16 -17.64 -9.93
C SER A 227 7.96 -17.75 -10.87
N GLN A 228 7.82 -18.80 -11.67
CA GLN A 228 6.82 -18.94 -12.75
C GLN A 228 5.34 -18.85 -12.31
N TRP A 229 5.05 -19.13 -11.04
CA TRP A 229 3.68 -19.07 -10.49
C TRP A 229 3.29 -17.68 -9.95
N ILE A 230 4.28 -16.81 -9.71
CA ILE A 230 4.06 -15.45 -9.20
C ILE A 230 3.27 -14.60 -10.19
N PRO A 231 3.58 -14.60 -11.50
CA PRO A 231 2.83 -13.88 -12.53
C PRO A 231 1.32 -14.15 -12.51
N VAL A 232 0.93 -15.41 -12.35
CA VAL A 232 -0.49 -15.82 -12.36
C VAL A 232 -1.27 -15.17 -11.22
N GLN A 233 -0.69 -15.13 -10.02
CA GLN A 233 -1.31 -14.50 -8.87
C GLN A 233 -1.36 -12.97 -9.02
N ASN A 234 -0.28 -12.39 -9.51
CA ASN A 234 -0.16 -10.94 -9.71
C ASN A 234 -1.15 -10.44 -10.77
N THR A 235 -1.40 -11.23 -11.83
CA THR A 235 -2.41 -10.92 -12.86
C THR A 235 -3.82 -10.84 -12.26
N GLY A 236 -4.24 -11.83 -11.50
CA GLY A 236 -5.55 -11.82 -10.85
C GLY A 236 -5.72 -10.63 -9.91
N ARG A 237 -4.67 -10.31 -9.15
CA ARG A 237 -4.65 -9.16 -8.24
C ARG A 237 -4.71 -7.81 -8.99
N LEU A 238 -3.95 -7.68 -10.07
CA LEU A 238 -3.97 -6.49 -10.92
C LEU A 238 -5.36 -6.26 -11.51
N LEU A 239 -5.95 -7.29 -12.12
CA LEU A 239 -7.28 -7.20 -12.71
C LEU A 239 -8.31 -6.76 -11.66
N ARG A 240 -8.36 -7.43 -10.51
CA ARG A 240 -9.30 -7.08 -9.45
C ARG A 240 -9.15 -5.63 -8.95
N ASN A 241 -7.92 -5.15 -8.84
CA ASN A 241 -7.65 -3.84 -8.23
C ASN A 241 -7.66 -2.69 -9.22
N SER A 242 -7.60 -2.95 -10.55
CA SER A 242 -7.39 -1.91 -11.54
C SER A 242 -8.38 -1.92 -12.71
N VAL A 243 -9.32 -2.88 -12.77
CA VAL A 243 -10.31 -2.94 -13.86
C VAL A 243 -11.12 -1.66 -14.00
N ASP A 244 -11.49 -1.05 -12.87
CA ASP A 244 -12.15 0.25 -12.85
C ASP A 244 -11.30 1.36 -13.46
N SER A 245 -9.99 1.39 -13.13
CA SER A 245 -9.05 2.37 -13.68
C SER A 245 -8.88 2.19 -15.19
N PHE A 246 -8.88 0.96 -15.70
CA PHE A 246 -8.87 0.69 -17.13
C PHE A 246 -10.15 1.18 -17.80
N LEU A 247 -11.32 0.92 -17.20
CA LEU A 247 -12.61 1.37 -17.74
C LEU A 247 -12.72 2.90 -17.72
N VAL A 248 -12.37 3.55 -16.61
CA VAL A 248 -12.35 5.01 -16.54
C VAL A 248 -11.38 5.58 -17.58
N GLY A 249 -10.19 5.01 -17.74
CA GLY A 249 -9.23 5.45 -18.75
C GLY A 249 -9.73 5.30 -20.19
N ARG A 250 -10.52 4.27 -20.49
CA ARG A 250 -11.06 4.02 -21.83
C ARG A 250 -12.22 4.93 -22.19
N PHE A 251 -13.13 5.17 -21.24
CA PHE A 251 -14.45 5.77 -21.53
C PHE A 251 -14.56 7.23 -21.08
N PHE A 252 -13.60 7.73 -20.30
CA PHE A 252 -13.54 9.11 -19.83
C PHE A 252 -12.27 9.79 -20.35
N ASP A 253 -12.22 11.10 -20.18
CA ASP A 253 -11.05 11.91 -20.56
C ASP A 253 -9.93 11.86 -19.49
N ALA A 254 -8.77 12.42 -19.83
CA ALA A 254 -7.62 12.45 -18.95
C ALA A 254 -7.89 13.21 -17.63
N ALA A 255 -8.69 14.29 -17.68
CA ALA A 255 -9.03 15.05 -16.47
C ALA A 255 -9.86 14.22 -15.49
N SER A 256 -10.87 13.52 -16.00
CA SER A 256 -11.71 12.60 -15.23
C SER A 256 -10.87 11.46 -14.62
N TRP A 257 -9.95 10.89 -15.40
CA TRP A 257 -9.05 9.86 -14.87
C TRP A 257 -8.16 10.41 -13.76
N GLY A 258 -7.64 11.63 -13.91
CA GLY A 258 -6.86 12.33 -12.87
C GLY A 258 -7.66 12.53 -11.58
N ILE A 259 -8.91 12.98 -11.70
CA ILE A 259 -9.86 13.14 -10.58
C ILE A 259 -10.10 11.81 -9.89
N TYR A 260 -10.40 10.74 -10.66
CA TYR A 260 -10.66 9.41 -10.12
C TYR A 260 -9.44 8.83 -9.39
N SER A 261 -8.25 8.96 -9.99
CA SER A 261 -7.02 8.45 -9.41
C SER A 261 -6.60 9.20 -8.13
N MET A 262 -6.79 10.53 -8.10
CA MET A 262 -6.54 11.34 -6.90
C MET A 262 -7.52 11.00 -5.78
N ALA A 263 -8.81 10.82 -6.11
CA ALA A 263 -9.83 10.35 -5.18
C ALA A 263 -9.45 8.99 -4.57
N GLY A 264 -9.02 8.03 -5.41
CA GLY A 264 -8.55 6.72 -4.98
C GLY A 264 -7.28 6.78 -4.12
N SER A 265 -6.35 7.67 -4.47
CA SER A 265 -5.11 7.88 -3.72
C SER A 265 -5.40 8.45 -2.32
N ALA A 266 -6.30 9.43 -2.22
CA ALA A 266 -6.73 9.99 -0.94
C ALA A 266 -7.44 8.93 -0.07
N ALA A 267 -8.34 8.14 -0.64
CA ALA A 267 -9.01 7.03 0.04
C ALA A 267 -8.02 5.96 0.53
N GLY A 268 -6.98 5.63 -0.28
CA GLY A 268 -5.98 4.63 0.07
C GLY A 268 -4.97 5.08 1.14
N LEU A 269 -4.80 6.37 1.36
CA LEU A 269 -3.76 6.94 2.19
C LEU A 269 -3.86 6.48 3.64
N ALA A 270 -5.04 6.57 4.24
CA ALA A 270 -5.27 6.16 5.62
C ALA A 270 -5.00 4.66 5.84
N VAL A 271 -5.37 3.81 4.88
CA VAL A 271 -5.06 2.37 4.95
C VAL A 271 -3.56 2.13 4.83
N ALA A 272 -2.86 2.78 3.92
CA ALA A 272 -1.43 2.58 3.74
C ALA A 272 -0.63 2.95 5.00
N GLU A 273 -1.00 4.04 5.66
CA GLU A 273 -0.22 4.61 6.77
C GLU A 273 -0.63 4.06 8.15
N ILE A 274 -1.91 3.79 8.37
CA ILE A 274 -2.43 3.38 9.67
C ILE A 274 -2.56 1.86 9.74
N VAL A 275 -3.12 1.26 8.69
CA VAL A 275 -3.49 -0.17 8.68
C VAL A 275 -2.36 -1.04 8.14
N GLY A 276 -1.56 -0.54 7.21
CA GLY A 276 -0.47 -1.26 6.56
C GLY A 276 0.50 -1.92 7.55
N PRO A 277 1.04 -1.19 8.55
CA PRO A 277 1.93 -1.76 9.57
C PRO A 277 1.29 -2.90 10.37
N VAL A 278 0.01 -2.75 10.73
CA VAL A 278 -0.74 -3.80 11.45
C VAL A 278 -0.93 -5.02 10.55
N SER A 279 -1.36 -4.81 9.31
CA SER A 279 -1.60 -5.89 8.34
C SER A 279 -0.33 -6.68 8.02
N SER A 280 0.83 -6.04 7.95
CA SER A 280 2.10 -6.70 7.69
C SER A 280 2.53 -7.68 8.79
N ALA A 281 2.10 -7.44 10.03
CA ALA A 281 2.36 -8.32 11.17
C ALA A 281 1.41 -9.53 11.25
N LEU A 282 0.27 -9.49 10.55
CA LEU A 282 -0.76 -10.54 10.67
C LEU A 282 -0.32 -11.86 10.02
N LEU A 283 0.24 -11.82 8.83
CA LEU A 283 0.63 -13.03 8.11
C LEU A 283 1.67 -13.87 8.87
N PRO A 284 2.78 -13.31 9.41
CA PRO A 284 3.71 -14.04 10.26
C PRO A 284 3.07 -14.56 11.56
N SER A 285 2.15 -13.78 12.14
CA SER A 285 1.45 -14.17 13.35
C SER A 285 0.54 -15.39 13.13
N TYR A 286 -0.24 -15.39 12.03
CA TYR A 286 -1.07 -16.52 11.65
C TYR A 286 -0.25 -17.75 11.28
N ALA A 287 0.91 -17.58 10.64
CA ALA A 287 1.80 -18.69 10.30
C ALA A 287 2.29 -19.46 11.54
N LYS A 288 2.54 -18.77 12.66
CA LYS A 288 2.87 -19.41 13.93
C LYS A 288 1.71 -20.22 14.53
N LEU A 289 0.47 -19.83 14.23
CA LEU A 289 -0.76 -20.47 14.73
C LEU A 289 -1.33 -21.49 13.74
N ALA A 290 -0.72 -21.69 12.58
CA ALA A 290 -1.23 -22.51 11.48
C ALA A 290 -1.56 -23.95 11.88
N LYS A 291 -0.81 -24.52 12.85
CA LYS A 291 -0.97 -25.89 13.35
C LYS A 291 -2.08 -26.04 14.41
N GLU A 292 -2.62 -24.90 14.91
CA GLU A 292 -3.61 -24.88 15.99
C GLU A 292 -4.88 -24.15 15.50
N PRO A 293 -5.83 -24.85 14.84
CA PRO A 293 -6.98 -24.23 14.17
C PRO A 293 -7.85 -23.34 15.06
N GLU A 294 -8.06 -23.73 16.31
CA GLU A 294 -8.85 -22.93 17.26
C GLU A 294 -8.14 -21.66 17.69
N ARG A 295 -6.82 -21.71 17.91
CA ARG A 295 -6.02 -20.52 18.23
C ARG A 295 -5.90 -19.60 17.04
N LEU A 296 -5.77 -20.14 15.83
CA LEU A 296 -5.78 -19.37 14.58
C LEU A 296 -7.12 -18.64 14.41
N SER A 297 -8.25 -19.32 14.65
CA SER A 297 -9.59 -18.74 14.55
C SER A 297 -9.79 -17.60 15.58
N ARG A 298 -9.38 -17.80 16.81
CA ARG A 298 -9.43 -16.75 17.85
C ARG A 298 -8.52 -15.57 17.49
N GLY A 299 -7.27 -15.85 17.11
CA GLY A 299 -6.32 -14.82 16.69
C GLY A 299 -6.80 -14.02 15.46
N PHE A 300 -7.55 -14.67 14.54
CA PHE A 300 -8.18 -13.96 13.43
C PHE A 300 -9.29 -13.02 13.92
N VAL A 301 -10.21 -13.46 14.79
CA VAL A 301 -11.29 -12.63 15.32
C VAL A 301 -10.73 -11.42 16.09
N ASP A 302 -9.71 -11.61 16.92
CA ASP A 302 -9.05 -10.54 17.67
C ASP A 302 -8.37 -9.52 16.74
N SER A 303 -7.68 -10.00 15.71
CA SER A 303 -7.03 -9.12 14.74
C SER A 303 -8.04 -8.43 13.83
N LEU A 304 -9.16 -9.10 13.46
CA LEU A 304 -10.26 -8.48 12.73
C LEU A 304 -10.89 -7.36 13.56
N ALA A 305 -11.04 -7.55 14.88
CA ALA A 305 -11.55 -6.51 15.78
C ALA A 305 -10.67 -5.26 15.76
N MET A 306 -9.35 -5.44 15.84
CA MET A 306 -8.39 -4.35 15.78
C MET A 306 -8.39 -3.66 14.41
N LEU A 307 -8.36 -4.45 13.33
CA LEU A 307 -8.43 -3.91 11.96
C LEU A 307 -9.73 -3.17 11.71
N ALA A 308 -10.88 -3.73 12.11
CA ALA A 308 -12.18 -3.09 11.94
C ALA A 308 -12.24 -1.73 12.64
N MET A 309 -11.73 -1.65 13.86
CA MET A 309 -11.68 -0.40 14.61
C MET A 309 -10.86 0.69 13.89
N LEU A 310 -9.68 0.32 13.35
CA LEU A 310 -8.80 1.25 12.64
C LEU A 310 -9.30 1.58 11.24
N VAL A 311 -9.72 0.56 10.48
CA VAL A 311 -10.12 0.72 9.07
C VAL A 311 -11.43 1.47 8.97
N ILE A 312 -12.47 1.08 9.73
CA ILE A 312 -13.80 1.70 9.63
C ILE A 312 -13.71 3.16 10.08
N ALA A 313 -13.05 3.43 11.22
CA ALA A 313 -12.87 4.80 11.70
C ALA A 313 -12.11 5.68 10.70
N SER A 314 -10.99 5.18 10.18
CA SER A 314 -10.18 5.98 9.25
C SER A 314 -10.88 6.21 7.90
N GLN A 315 -11.58 5.21 7.35
CA GLN A 315 -12.21 5.35 6.04
C GLN A 315 -13.50 6.17 6.09
N VAL A 316 -14.32 6.01 7.13
CA VAL A 316 -15.48 6.89 7.36
C VAL A 316 -15.00 8.31 7.68
N GLY A 317 -13.90 8.45 8.43
CA GLY A 317 -13.26 9.74 8.69
C GLY A 317 -12.79 10.43 7.41
N VAL A 318 -12.09 9.71 6.52
CA VAL A 318 -11.67 10.24 5.20
C VAL A 318 -12.87 10.67 4.38
N ALA A 319 -13.94 9.86 4.33
CA ALA A 319 -15.16 10.21 3.61
C ALA A 319 -15.83 11.47 4.19
N ALA A 320 -15.88 11.61 5.52
CA ALA A 320 -16.51 12.74 6.20
C ALA A 320 -15.73 14.06 6.02
N ILE A 321 -14.39 14.02 6.06
CA ILE A 321 -13.56 15.23 5.89
C ILE A 321 -13.31 15.59 4.42
N ALA A 322 -13.62 14.73 3.45
CA ALA A 322 -13.32 14.95 2.04
C ALA A 322 -13.82 16.31 1.50
N PRO A 323 -15.06 16.80 1.83
CA PRO A 323 -15.55 18.10 1.37
C PRO A 323 -14.67 19.29 1.80
N THR A 324 -14.00 19.17 2.94
CA THR A 324 -13.07 20.19 3.43
C THR A 324 -11.64 19.95 2.98
N PHE A 325 -11.21 18.68 2.96
CA PHE A 325 -9.85 18.29 2.62
C PHE A 325 -9.46 18.67 1.17
N PHE A 326 -10.28 18.32 0.19
CA PHE A 326 -9.94 18.55 -1.22
C PHE A 326 -9.75 20.03 -1.54
N PRO A 327 -10.69 20.95 -1.28
CA PRO A 327 -10.51 22.35 -1.61
C PRO A 327 -9.40 23.03 -0.78
N VAL A 328 -9.25 22.67 0.50
CA VAL A 328 -8.28 23.30 1.40
C VAL A 328 -6.86 22.83 1.13
N VAL A 329 -6.65 21.54 0.97
CA VAL A 329 -5.31 20.94 0.85
C VAL A 329 -4.86 20.91 -0.62
N LEU A 330 -5.67 20.35 -1.50
CA LEU A 330 -5.30 20.16 -2.91
C LEU A 330 -5.69 21.36 -3.79
N GLY A 331 -6.71 22.12 -3.40
CA GLY A 331 -7.19 23.29 -4.11
C GLY A 331 -8.54 23.07 -4.83
N PRO A 332 -9.20 24.17 -5.25
CA PRO A 332 -10.58 24.11 -5.79
C PRO A 332 -10.74 23.29 -7.06
N ARG A 333 -9.68 23.10 -7.85
CA ARG A 333 -9.69 22.25 -9.05
C ARG A 333 -10.03 20.79 -8.75
N TRP A 334 -9.90 20.34 -7.49
CA TRP A 334 -10.13 18.97 -7.05
C TRP A 334 -11.49 18.77 -6.37
N ILE A 335 -12.34 19.79 -6.31
CA ILE A 335 -13.71 19.66 -5.76
C ILE A 335 -14.49 18.51 -6.44
N PRO A 336 -14.40 18.30 -7.78
CA PRO A 336 -15.10 17.16 -8.41
C PRO A 336 -14.67 15.77 -7.91
N ALA A 337 -13.51 15.66 -7.26
CA ALA A 337 -13.04 14.40 -6.68
C ALA A 337 -13.72 14.04 -5.34
N VAL A 338 -14.39 14.99 -4.67
CA VAL A 338 -14.92 14.81 -3.32
C VAL A 338 -15.88 13.63 -3.22
N ALA A 339 -16.98 13.66 -4.00
CA ALA A 339 -17.98 12.59 -3.95
C ALA A 339 -17.40 11.23 -4.36
N THR A 340 -16.55 11.21 -5.39
CA THR A 340 -15.84 10.00 -5.80
C THR A 340 -14.94 9.45 -4.70
N ALA A 341 -14.23 10.32 -3.97
CA ALA A 341 -13.35 9.92 -2.87
C ALA A 341 -14.13 9.36 -1.69
N GLN A 342 -15.30 9.90 -1.38
CA GLN A 342 -16.18 9.39 -0.32
C GLN A 342 -16.58 7.93 -0.59
N TRP A 343 -17.06 7.62 -1.78
CA TRP A 343 -17.43 6.26 -2.17
C TRP A 343 -16.25 5.31 -2.27
N LEU A 344 -15.10 5.78 -2.78
CA LEU A 344 -13.88 4.98 -2.83
C LEU A 344 -13.28 4.73 -1.44
N ALA A 345 -13.46 5.61 -0.46
CA ALA A 345 -13.07 5.36 0.91
C ALA A 345 -13.90 4.21 1.52
N LEU A 346 -15.22 4.23 1.33
CA LEU A 346 -16.10 3.13 1.78
C LEU A 346 -15.77 1.80 1.07
N TYR A 347 -15.49 1.85 -0.23
CA TYR A 347 -14.97 0.68 -0.96
C TYR A 347 -13.67 0.15 -0.33
N THR A 348 -12.73 1.05 -0.05
CA THR A 348 -11.42 0.68 0.53
C THR A 348 -11.58 0.05 1.91
N CYS A 349 -12.58 0.49 2.69
CA CYS A 349 -12.97 -0.14 3.95
C CYS A 349 -13.31 -1.62 3.76
N ILE A 350 -14.27 -1.92 2.90
CA ILE A 350 -14.72 -3.30 2.62
C ILE A 350 -13.57 -4.15 2.07
N ASN A 351 -12.82 -3.61 1.10
CA ASN A 351 -11.72 -4.33 0.47
C ASN A 351 -10.59 -4.69 1.46
N THR A 352 -10.30 -3.81 2.41
CA THR A 352 -9.26 -4.05 3.43
C THR A 352 -9.69 -5.10 4.44
N LEU A 353 -10.93 -5.04 4.92
CA LEU A 353 -11.46 -6.03 5.85
C LEU A 353 -11.54 -7.42 5.22
N THR A 354 -12.01 -7.53 3.99
CA THR A 354 -12.05 -8.80 3.25
C THR A 354 -10.66 -9.32 2.91
N GLY A 355 -9.69 -8.43 2.67
CA GLY A 355 -8.29 -8.79 2.44
C GLY A 355 -7.64 -9.51 3.61
N SER A 356 -8.05 -9.25 4.84
CA SER A 356 -7.54 -9.95 6.04
C SER A 356 -7.88 -11.45 6.04
N VAL A 357 -9.03 -11.82 5.47
CA VAL A 357 -9.47 -13.23 5.32
C VAL A 357 -8.53 -14.00 4.40
N ALA A 358 -8.04 -13.36 3.33
CA ALA A 358 -7.12 -13.99 2.40
C ALA A 358 -5.84 -14.48 3.08
N ASN A 359 -5.32 -13.74 4.08
CA ASN A 359 -4.13 -14.14 4.84
C ASN A 359 -4.32 -15.48 5.58
N VAL A 360 -5.51 -15.74 6.13
CA VAL A 360 -5.82 -17.02 6.80
C VAL A 360 -5.84 -18.16 5.78
N LEU A 361 -6.48 -17.97 4.62
CA LEU A 361 -6.53 -18.98 3.56
C LEU A 361 -5.13 -19.29 3.01
N ILE A 362 -4.25 -18.29 2.90
CA ILE A 362 -2.84 -18.45 2.49
C ILE A 362 -2.10 -19.34 3.49
N VAL A 363 -2.19 -19.03 4.79
CA VAL A 363 -1.50 -19.77 5.85
C VAL A 363 -1.99 -21.23 5.95
N GLN A 364 -3.26 -21.48 5.65
CA GLN A 364 -3.82 -22.83 5.60
C GLN A 364 -3.52 -23.58 4.30
N GLY A 365 -2.73 -23.01 3.38
CA GLY A 365 -2.38 -23.64 2.09
C GLY A 365 -3.55 -23.69 1.09
N ARG A 366 -4.64 -22.96 1.31
CA ARG A 366 -5.85 -22.98 0.47
C ARG A 366 -5.77 -22.04 -0.74
N MET A 367 -4.59 -21.92 -1.36
CA MET A 367 -4.31 -20.98 -2.46
C MET A 367 -5.23 -21.18 -3.67
N ARG A 368 -5.51 -22.46 -4.07
CA ARG A 368 -6.43 -22.74 -5.18
C ARG A 368 -7.83 -22.17 -4.93
N ARG A 369 -8.33 -22.34 -3.69
CA ARG A 369 -9.66 -21.83 -3.29
C ARG A 369 -9.69 -20.32 -3.32
N LEU A 370 -8.66 -19.67 -2.79
CA LEU A 370 -8.53 -18.21 -2.82
C LEU A 370 -8.50 -17.68 -4.25
N SER A 371 -7.70 -18.29 -5.14
CA SER A 371 -7.64 -17.88 -6.55
C SER A 371 -9.00 -18.07 -7.24
N GLY A 372 -9.69 -19.20 -7.01
CA GLY A 372 -11.02 -19.42 -7.56
C GLY A 372 -12.03 -18.36 -7.12
N ILE A 373 -12.00 -17.95 -5.85
CA ILE A 373 -12.87 -16.89 -5.33
C ILE A 373 -12.54 -15.55 -5.99
N ILE A 374 -11.25 -15.20 -6.17
CA ILE A 374 -10.84 -13.96 -6.82
C ILE A 374 -11.38 -13.91 -8.26
N TYR A 375 -11.27 -14.98 -9.02
CA TYR A 375 -11.80 -15.03 -10.39
C TYR A 375 -13.33 -15.00 -10.41
N LEU A 376 -14.01 -15.69 -9.49
CA LEU A 376 -15.45 -15.62 -9.36
C LEU A 376 -15.91 -14.19 -9.01
N GLN A 377 -15.18 -13.50 -8.15
CA GLN A 377 -15.44 -12.09 -7.84
C GLN A 377 -15.32 -11.21 -9.07
N LEU A 378 -14.35 -11.46 -9.97
CA LEU A 378 -14.20 -10.72 -11.22
C LEU A 378 -15.42 -10.88 -12.14
N VAL A 379 -16.03 -12.07 -12.18
CA VAL A 379 -17.26 -12.32 -12.96
C VAL A 379 -18.42 -11.42 -12.49
N VAL A 380 -18.50 -11.09 -11.21
CA VAL A 380 -19.51 -10.18 -10.67
C VAL A 380 -19.06 -8.71 -10.85
N TYR A 381 -17.80 -8.44 -10.61
CA TYR A 381 -17.23 -7.09 -10.59
C TYR A 381 -17.28 -6.42 -11.96
N VAL A 382 -16.82 -7.12 -12.99
CA VAL A 382 -16.67 -6.57 -14.34
C VAL A 382 -18.02 -6.14 -14.95
N PRO A 383 -19.09 -6.95 -14.95
CA PRO A 383 -20.38 -6.52 -15.48
C PRO A 383 -20.96 -5.28 -14.77
N ILE A 384 -20.87 -5.23 -13.43
CA ILE A 384 -21.37 -4.08 -12.67
C ILE A 384 -20.65 -2.80 -13.07
N LEU A 385 -19.33 -2.85 -13.23
CA LEU A 385 -18.54 -1.69 -13.67
C LEU A 385 -18.78 -1.33 -15.13
N LEU A 386 -19.00 -2.31 -16.01
CA LEU A 386 -19.36 -2.08 -17.42
C LEU A 386 -20.73 -1.42 -17.58
N LEU A 387 -21.68 -1.71 -16.70
CA LEU A 387 -22.96 -1.01 -16.66
C LEU A 387 -22.77 0.42 -16.14
N ALA A 388 -22.00 0.60 -15.08
CA ALA A 388 -21.77 1.90 -14.46
C ALA A 388 -21.02 2.87 -15.40
N VAL A 389 -20.09 2.39 -16.21
CA VAL A 389 -19.31 3.25 -17.12
C VAL A 389 -20.17 3.91 -18.20
N GLN A 390 -21.33 3.34 -18.51
CA GLN A 390 -22.28 3.91 -19.50
C GLN A 390 -22.89 5.23 -19.02
N SER A 391 -22.98 5.46 -17.71
CA SER A 391 -23.48 6.72 -17.15
C SER A 391 -22.54 7.90 -17.38
N ARG A 392 -21.28 7.65 -17.70
CA ARG A 392 -20.21 8.66 -17.81
C ARG A 392 -20.07 9.54 -16.57
N ASP A 393 -20.40 9.00 -15.40
CA ASP A 393 -20.29 9.64 -14.11
C ASP A 393 -19.28 8.90 -13.22
N LEU A 394 -18.28 9.63 -12.71
CA LEU A 394 -17.23 9.07 -11.83
C LEU A 394 -17.80 8.63 -10.48
N VAL A 395 -18.85 9.30 -10.00
CA VAL A 395 -19.52 8.95 -8.75
C VAL A 395 -20.23 7.62 -8.90
N MET A 396 -20.91 7.41 -10.04
CA MET A 396 -21.55 6.13 -10.35
C MET A 396 -20.51 5.00 -10.46
N MET A 397 -19.34 5.26 -11.07
CA MET A 397 -18.24 4.29 -11.12
C MET A 397 -17.75 3.90 -9.73
N ALA A 398 -17.54 4.88 -8.84
CA ALA A 398 -17.11 4.64 -7.46
C ALA A 398 -18.17 3.90 -6.63
N THR A 399 -19.44 4.27 -6.79
CA THR A 399 -20.58 3.61 -6.15
C THR A 399 -20.73 2.16 -6.63
N ALA A 400 -20.64 1.92 -7.93
CA ALA A 400 -20.70 0.58 -8.52
C ALA A 400 -19.57 -0.30 -7.99
N LYS A 401 -18.37 0.27 -7.83
CA LYS A 401 -17.22 -0.41 -7.25
C LYS A 401 -17.49 -0.82 -5.81
N LEU A 402 -18.11 0.04 -5.00
CA LEU A 402 -18.53 -0.30 -3.63
C LEU A 402 -19.60 -1.38 -3.62
N VAL A 403 -20.65 -1.24 -4.44
CA VAL A 403 -21.74 -2.23 -4.54
C VAL A 403 -21.19 -3.60 -4.92
N ALA A 404 -20.32 -3.67 -5.93
CA ALA A 404 -19.66 -4.90 -6.33
C ALA A 404 -18.82 -5.50 -5.16
N ALA A 405 -18.09 -4.67 -4.41
CA ALA A 405 -17.33 -5.14 -3.25
C ALA A 405 -18.24 -5.70 -2.15
N ILE A 406 -19.37 -5.06 -1.87
CA ILE A 406 -20.35 -5.55 -0.88
C ILE A 406 -20.93 -6.90 -1.32
N LEU A 407 -21.30 -7.03 -2.60
CA LEU A 407 -21.87 -8.29 -3.13
C LEU A 407 -20.89 -9.46 -3.10
N VAL A 408 -19.59 -9.20 -3.32
CA VAL A 408 -18.59 -10.27 -3.33
C VAL A 408 -17.94 -10.53 -1.97
N ALA A 409 -18.04 -9.61 -1.01
CA ALA A 409 -17.46 -9.75 0.33
C ALA A 409 -17.90 -11.05 1.06
N PRO A 410 -19.18 -11.46 1.03
CA PRO A 410 -19.62 -12.69 1.68
C PRO A 410 -18.89 -13.94 1.19
N SER A 411 -18.47 -13.99 -0.07
CA SER A 411 -17.77 -15.17 -0.63
C SER A 411 -16.48 -15.52 0.11
N LEU A 412 -15.71 -14.50 0.54
CA LEU A 412 -14.49 -14.70 1.33
C LEU A 412 -14.80 -15.10 2.77
N PHE A 413 -15.80 -14.48 3.41
CA PHE A 413 -16.19 -14.85 4.77
C PHE A 413 -16.79 -16.25 4.84
N LEU A 414 -17.60 -16.65 3.86
CA LEU A 414 -18.12 -18.02 3.74
C LEU A 414 -16.98 -19.02 3.52
N ALA A 415 -15.97 -18.67 2.71
CA ALA A 415 -14.81 -19.52 2.53
C ALA A 415 -13.99 -19.68 3.82
N LEU A 416 -13.90 -18.64 4.64
CA LEU A 416 -13.26 -18.69 5.96
C LEU A 416 -14.04 -19.61 6.92
N ILE A 417 -15.35 -19.42 7.04
CA ILE A 417 -16.22 -20.23 7.91
C ILE A 417 -16.12 -21.72 7.54
N ALA A 418 -16.04 -22.03 6.26
CA ALA A 418 -15.92 -23.42 5.78
C ALA A 418 -14.60 -24.11 6.14
N VAL A 419 -13.58 -23.36 6.59
CA VAL A 419 -12.24 -23.89 6.90
C VAL A 419 -11.76 -23.55 8.31
N SER A 420 -12.56 -22.84 9.11
CA SER A 420 -12.22 -22.40 10.46
C SER A 420 -13.43 -22.55 11.40
N SER A 421 -13.21 -22.42 12.70
CA SER A 421 -14.28 -22.38 13.70
C SER A 421 -14.90 -20.98 13.89
N VAL A 422 -14.61 -20.03 13.01
CA VAL A 422 -15.17 -18.68 13.03
C VAL A 422 -16.63 -18.71 12.59
N THR A 423 -17.49 -17.99 13.30
CA THR A 423 -18.93 -17.89 12.99
C THR A 423 -19.29 -16.48 12.49
N MET A 424 -20.36 -16.38 11.68
CA MET A 424 -20.90 -15.07 11.26
C MET A 424 -21.28 -14.18 12.44
N ARG A 425 -21.78 -14.79 13.53
CA ARG A 425 -22.12 -14.04 14.74
C ARG A 425 -20.90 -13.37 15.36
N GLN A 426 -19.76 -14.05 15.39
CA GLN A 426 -18.50 -13.47 15.89
C GLN A 426 -18.02 -12.29 15.01
N ILE A 427 -18.11 -12.44 13.68
CA ILE A 427 -17.80 -11.36 12.75
C ILE A 427 -18.71 -10.15 12.97
N ALA A 428 -20.03 -10.38 13.05
CA ALA A 428 -21.00 -9.32 13.30
C ALA A 428 -20.78 -8.62 14.65
N THR A 429 -20.45 -9.37 15.71
CA THR A 429 -20.18 -8.81 17.06
C THR A 429 -18.91 -7.96 17.09
N VAL A 430 -17.98 -8.17 16.18
CA VAL A 430 -16.76 -7.36 16.05
C VAL A 430 -17.01 -6.08 15.25
N LEU A 431 -17.84 -6.14 14.21
CA LEU A 431 -18.02 -5.03 13.25
C LEU A 431 -19.02 -3.98 13.71
N TRP A 432 -20.10 -4.34 14.41
CA TRP A 432 -21.21 -3.42 14.69
C TRP A 432 -20.80 -2.18 15.51
N ARG A 433 -19.93 -2.34 16.53
CA ARG A 433 -19.49 -1.22 17.38
C ARG A 433 -18.69 -0.18 16.63
N PRO A 434 -17.61 -0.54 15.89
CA PRO A 434 -16.90 0.41 15.04
C PRO A 434 -17.79 1.08 14.00
N VAL A 435 -18.78 0.37 13.42
CA VAL A 435 -19.72 0.93 12.44
C VAL A 435 -20.58 2.02 13.07
N ILE A 436 -21.22 1.74 14.21
CA ILE A 436 -22.09 2.73 14.89
C ILE A 436 -21.24 3.92 15.38
N ALA A 437 -20.07 3.65 15.99
CA ALA A 437 -19.18 4.70 16.47
C ALA A 437 -18.70 5.62 15.33
N SER A 438 -18.40 5.04 14.15
CA SER A 438 -17.99 5.82 12.98
C SER A 438 -19.13 6.62 12.37
N GLY A 439 -20.36 6.10 12.41
CA GLY A 439 -21.54 6.88 12.02
C GLY A 439 -21.75 8.11 12.91
N PHE A 440 -21.61 7.93 14.22
CA PHE A 440 -21.65 9.06 15.17
C PHE A 440 -20.49 10.05 14.94
N MET A 441 -19.29 9.55 14.71
CA MET A 441 -18.14 10.37 14.33
C MET A 441 -18.42 11.21 13.08
N ALA A 442 -18.96 10.61 12.01
CA ALA A 442 -19.28 11.32 10.78
C ALA A 442 -20.30 12.45 11.02
N MET A 443 -21.32 12.20 11.83
CA MET A 443 -22.29 13.23 12.22
C MET A 443 -21.64 14.40 12.97
N ILE A 444 -20.73 14.13 13.90
CA ILE A 444 -19.99 15.19 14.62
C ILE A 444 -19.06 15.98 13.68
N VAL A 445 -18.36 15.28 12.75
CA VAL A 445 -17.53 15.95 11.75
C VAL A 445 -18.37 16.90 10.89
N GLU A 446 -19.57 16.50 10.46
CA GLU A 446 -20.50 17.34 9.70
C GLU A 446 -20.97 18.56 10.52
N VAL A 447 -21.34 18.36 11.78
CA VAL A 447 -21.70 19.46 12.70
C VAL A 447 -20.54 20.43 12.91
N VAL A 448 -19.32 19.93 13.04
CA VAL A 448 -18.12 20.79 13.15
C VAL A 448 -17.89 21.54 11.82
N ALA A 449 -18.05 20.88 10.68
CA ALA A 449 -17.92 21.49 9.36
C ALA A 449 -18.90 22.64 9.16
N SER A 450 -20.17 22.47 9.55
CA SER A 450 -21.24 23.46 9.40
C SER A 450 -21.03 24.75 10.23
N ARG A 451 -20.14 24.72 11.24
CA ARG A 451 -19.77 25.92 12.02
C ARG A 451 -18.84 26.88 11.29
N TRP A 452 -18.28 26.47 10.16
CA TRP A 452 -17.32 27.26 9.40
C TRP A 452 -17.93 27.64 8.05
N VAL A 453 -18.06 28.94 7.82
CA VAL A 453 -18.60 29.47 6.54
C VAL A 453 -17.65 29.16 5.38
N ASN A 454 -16.34 29.24 5.62
CA ASN A 454 -15.32 28.93 4.61
C ASN A 454 -14.42 27.78 5.07
N PRO A 455 -14.18 26.77 4.21
CA PRO A 455 -13.22 25.70 4.48
C PRO A 455 -11.81 26.28 4.70
N SER A 456 -11.15 25.88 5.79
CA SER A 456 -9.81 26.33 6.16
C SER A 456 -9.00 25.20 6.80
N LEU A 457 -7.68 25.36 6.91
CA LEU A 457 -6.84 24.39 7.64
C LEU A 457 -7.28 24.25 9.10
N ALA A 458 -7.74 25.34 9.73
CA ALA A 458 -8.25 25.28 11.10
C ALA A 458 -9.55 24.47 11.18
N SER A 459 -10.48 24.65 10.21
CA SER A 459 -11.71 23.84 10.16
C SER A 459 -11.41 22.36 9.93
N LEU A 460 -10.45 22.04 9.05
CA LEU A 460 -10.02 20.68 8.80
C LEU A 460 -9.41 20.05 10.07
N ALA A 461 -8.53 20.78 10.76
CA ALA A 461 -7.94 20.31 12.02
C ALA A 461 -9.02 20.09 13.10
N ALA A 462 -9.99 20.98 13.23
CA ALA A 462 -11.12 20.83 14.15
C ALA A 462 -11.98 19.60 13.83
N GLN A 463 -12.25 19.35 12.55
CA GLN A 463 -12.97 18.15 12.09
C GLN A 463 -12.21 16.84 12.42
N VAL A 464 -10.89 16.82 12.19
CA VAL A 464 -10.04 15.65 12.49
C VAL A 464 -10.00 15.39 13.99
N VAL A 465 -9.71 16.42 14.81
CA VAL A 465 -9.62 16.29 16.27
C VAL A 465 -11.00 15.94 16.86
N GLY A 466 -12.04 16.64 16.43
CA GLY A 466 -13.42 16.38 16.87
C GLY A 466 -13.89 14.98 16.47
N GLY A 467 -13.54 14.54 15.25
CA GLY A 467 -13.83 13.18 14.78
C GLY A 467 -13.14 12.09 15.61
N ILE A 468 -11.84 12.24 15.88
CA ILE A 468 -11.09 11.30 16.73
C ILE A 468 -11.68 11.24 18.14
N ALA A 469 -11.99 12.39 18.73
CA ALA A 469 -12.60 12.46 20.05
C ALA A 469 -13.98 11.79 20.07
N ALA A 470 -14.84 12.12 19.10
CA ALA A 470 -16.18 11.55 18.97
C ALA A 470 -16.14 10.02 18.79
N PHE A 471 -15.27 9.51 17.91
CA PHE A 471 -15.09 8.08 17.72
C PHE A 471 -14.63 7.39 19.02
N THR A 472 -13.62 7.95 19.68
CA THR A 472 -13.06 7.39 20.92
C THR A 472 -14.11 7.33 22.03
N VAL A 473 -14.88 8.38 22.20
CA VAL A 473 -15.97 8.44 23.18
C VAL A 473 -17.06 7.42 22.81
N ALA A 474 -17.54 7.43 21.56
CA ALA A 474 -18.61 6.57 21.12
C ALA A 474 -18.24 5.07 21.24
N VAL A 475 -17.05 4.66 20.78
CA VAL A 475 -16.63 3.27 20.87
C VAL A 475 -16.43 2.83 22.31
N THR A 476 -15.96 3.72 23.19
CA THR A 476 -15.79 3.43 24.63
C THR A 476 -17.13 3.27 25.31
N LEU A 477 -18.11 4.14 25.04
CA LEU A 477 -19.47 4.04 25.57
C LEU A 477 -20.16 2.77 25.10
N LEU A 478 -20.07 2.44 23.81
CA LEU A 478 -20.64 1.21 23.25
C LEU A 478 -19.99 -0.04 23.85
N TRP A 479 -18.68 -0.01 24.11
CA TRP A 479 -17.97 -1.11 24.75
C TRP A 479 -18.40 -1.32 26.22
N ILE A 480 -18.63 -0.22 26.96
CA ILE A 480 -19.16 -0.28 28.35
C ILE A 480 -20.59 -0.81 28.33
N ALA A 481 -21.45 -0.27 27.46
CA ALA A 481 -22.84 -0.68 27.32
C ALA A 481 -22.99 -2.17 26.91
N ALA A 482 -22.05 -2.68 26.10
CA ALA A 482 -22.01 -4.09 25.70
C ALA A 482 -21.45 -5.04 26.80
N GLY A 483 -21.19 -4.56 28.03
CA GLY A 483 -20.69 -5.39 29.12
C GLY A 483 -19.17 -5.67 29.06
N ARG A 484 -18.41 -4.81 28.40
CA ARG A 484 -16.94 -4.87 28.27
C ARG A 484 -16.42 -6.19 27.67
N PRO A 485 -16.93 -6.64 26.55
CA PRO A 485 -16.51 -7.90 25.93
C PRO A 485 -15.02 -7.91 25.61
N ALA A 486 -14.44 -9.09 25.45
CA ALA A 486 -13.11 -9.25 24.93
C ALA A 486 -13.07 -8.71 23.49
N GLY A 487 -12.01 -7.92 23.16
CA GLY A 487 -11.85 -7.30 21.85
C GLY A 487 -10.72 -6.28 21.83
N ALA A 488 -10.65 -5.51 20.76
CA ALA A 488 -9.60 -4.50 20.56
C ALA A 488 -9.53 -3.47 21.70
N GLU A 489 -10.69 -3.06 22.20
CA GLU A 489 -10.83 -2.05 23.28
C GLU A 489 -10.21 -2.54 24.59
N ARG A 490 -10.38 -3.82 24.92
CA ARG A 490 -9.74 -4.44 26.10
C ARG A 490 -8.22 -4.49 25.92
N THR A 491 -7.75 -4.87 24.75
CA THR A 491 -6.31 -4.92 24.43
C THR A 491 -5.66 -3.54 24.59
N VAL A 492 -6.28 -2.49 24.06
CA VAL A 492 -5.80 -1.11 24.18
C VAL A 492 -5.80 -0.65 25.64
N ARG A 493 -6.87 -0.90 26.39
CA ARG A 493 -6.96 -0.56 27.83
C ARG A 493 -5.86 -1.25 28.63
N ASP A 494 -5.65 -2.55 28.40
CA ASP A 494 -4.67 -3.34 29.16
C ASP A 494 -3.24 -2.92 28.81
N TRP A 495 -2.99 -2.51 27.57
CA TRP A 495 -1.72 -1.92 27.13
C TRP A 495 -1.47 -0.56 27.79
N LEU A 496 -2.47 0.32 27.88
CA LEU A 496 -2.37 1.61 28.56
C LEU A 496 -2.10 1.42 30.06
N ARG A 497 -2.81 0.49 30.74
CA ARG A 497 -2.60 0.20 32.15
C ARG A 497 -1.21 -0.32 32.46
N ARG A 498 -0.56 -1.05 31.57
CA ARG A 498 0.82 -1.54 31.74
C ARG A 498 1.87 -0.42 31.63
N ARG A 499 1.54 0.69 31.00
CA ARG A 499 2.44 1.85 30.81
C ARG A 499 2.29 2.92 31.89
N ILE A 500 1.19 2.93 32.61
CA ILE A 500 0.99 3.83 33.77
C ILE A 500 1.48 3.05 34.99
N PRO A 501 2.64 3.43 35.57
CA PRO A 501 3.07 2.79 36.82
C PRO A 501 1.98 3.00 37.88
N PRO A 502 1.74 2.04 38.78
CA PRO A 502 0.83 2.28 39.89
C PRO A 502 1.32 3.51 40.64
N GLN A 503 0.45 4.48 40.80
CA GLN A 503 0.73 5.61 41.69
C GLN A 503 0.94 5.04 43.10
N PRO A 504 1.96 5.56 43.86
CA PRO A 504 2.29 5.09 45.17
C PRO A 504 1.15 5.26 46.16
#